data_93280724cc0268ba77412eecc8d0668b
#
_entry.id   93280724cc0268ba77412eecc8d0668b
#
_cell.length_a   1.000
_cell.length_b   1.000
_cell.length_c   1.000
_cell.angle_alpha   90.00
_cell.angle_beta   90.00
_cell.angle_gamma   90.00
#
_symmetry.space_group_name_H-M   'P 1'
#
loop_
_entity.id
_entity.type
_entity.pdbx_description
1 polymer ?
#
loop_
_entity_poly.entity_id
_entity_poly.type
_entity_poly.pdbx_seq_one_letter_code
_entity_poly.pdbx_strand_id
1 'polypeptide(L)'
;NGEIIKEQLRTRKYKPQPVRRVEIPKPDGGVRNLGVPTVTDRFIQQAIAQVLTPIYEEQFHEHSYGFRPNRCAQQAILTALDMMNDGNDWIVDIDLEKFFDTVNHDKLMTIIGRTIKDGDVISIIRKYLVSGIMIDDEYEDSIVGTPQGGNLSPLLANIMLNELDKEMEKRGLNFVRYADDCIIMVGSEMSANRVMRNIFRFIEEKLGLKVNMTKSKVDRPSGLKYLGFGFYFDTRAHQFKAKPHAKSVVKFKKRMKELTCRSWGVSNSYKVEKLNQLIRGWINYFKIGSM
;
A
#
# COMPACT_ATOMS: atom_id res chain seq x y z
N ASN A 1 15.22 29.90 -9.06
CA ASN A 1 13.92 29.19 -9.15
C ASN A 1 13.25 28.94 -7.79
N GLY A 2 14.00 28.77 -6.66
CA GLY A 2 13.40 28.47 -5.34
C GLY A 2 12.56 29.61 -4.78
N GLU A 3 13.01 30.85 -4.90
CA GLU A 3 12.28 32.01 -4.39
C GLU A 3 10.97 32.25 -5.18
N ILE A 4 10.98 32.01 -6.49
CA ILE A 4 9.77 32.12 -7.34
C ILE A 4 8.71 31.09 -6.88
N ILE A 5 9.12 29.86 -6.60
CA ILE A 5 8.21 28.81 -6.10
C ILE A 5 7.65 29.19 -4.75
N LYS A 6 8.48 29.66 -3.82
CA LYS A 6 8.03 30.13 -2.49
C LYS A 6 7.00 31.25 -2.62
N GLU A 7 7.25 32.23 -3.48
CA GLU A 7 6.32 33.34 -3.69
C GLU A 7 5.00 32.86 -4.32
N GLN A 8 5.05 31.97 -5.30
CA GLN A 8 3.84 31.37 -5.89
C GLN A 8 3.03 30.57 -4.87
N LEU A 9 3.69 29.84 -3.95
CA LEU A 9 3.02 29.12 -2.87
C LEU A 9 2.38 30.08 -1.88
N ARG A 10 3.11 31.10 -1.39
CA ARG A 10 2.61 32.12 -0.44
C ARG A 10 1.42 32.92 -1.01
N THR A 11 1.46 33.23 -2.30
CA THR A 11 0.38 33.97 -2.98
C THR A 11 -0.73 33.08 -3.52
N ARG A 12 -0.69 31.75 -3.26
CA ARG A 12 -1.64 30.73 -3.75
C ARG A 12 -1.72 30.63 -5.28
N LYS A 13 -0.77 31.21 -6.00
CA LYS A 13 -0.72 31.22 -7.48
C LYS A 13 -0.10 29.94 -8.06
N TYR A 14 0.57 29.13 -7.22
CA TYR A 14 1.14 27.86 -7.68
C TYR A 14 0.04 26.94 -8.24
N LYS A 15 0.28 26.41 -9.44
CA LYS A 15 -0.58 25.42 -10.12
C LYS A 15 0.26 24.16 -10.38
N PRO A 16 -0.06 23.02 -9.73
CA PRO A 16 0.56 21.75 -10.05
C PRO A 16 0.37 21.41 -11.53
N GLN A 17 1.38 20.78 -12.12
CA GLN A 17 1.27 20.27 -13.49
C GLN A 17 0.55 18.93 -13.50
N PRO A 18 -0.14 18.58 -14.60
CA PRO A 18 -0.70 17.24 -14.77
C PRO A 18 0.38 16.15 -14.63
N VAL A 19 0.04 15.01 -14.06
CA VAL A 19 0.96 13.88 -13.96
C VAL A 19 1.03 13.14 -15.30
N ARG A 20 2.23 12.75 -15.72
CA ARG A 20 2.40 11.92 -16.91
C ARG A 20 2.02 10.47 -16.60
N ARG A 21 1.08 9.90 -17.32
CA ARG A 21 0.70 8.49 -17.21
C ARG A 21 1.82 7.59 -17.77
N VAL A 22 2.15 6.56 -17.00
CA VAL A 22 3.04 5.47 -17.44
C VAL A 22 2.36 4.15 -17.07
N GLU A 23 2.19 3.30 -18.07
CA GLU A 23 1.59 1.99 -17.89
C GLU A 23 2.66 0.94 -17.58
N ILE A 24 2.48 0.20 -16.46
CA ILE A 24 3.36 -0.90 -16.08
C ILE A 24 2.58 -2.21 -16.16
N PRO A 25 3.02 -3.18 -16.99
CA PRO A 25 2.38 -4.49 -17.06
C PRO A 25 2.42 -5.22 -15.72
N LYS A 26 1.28 -5.77 -15.30
CA LYS A 26 1.20 -6.67 -14.14
C LYS A 26 1.51 -8.11 -14.56
N PRO A 27 2.02 -8.94 -13.64
CA PRO A 27 2.29 -10.37 -13.93
C PRO A 27 1.04 -11.20 -14.27
N ASP A 28 -0.13 -10.71 -13.93
CA ASP A 28 -1.44 -11.32 -14.20
C ASP A 28 -2.08 -10.88 -15.53
N GLY A 29 -1.33 -10.13 -16.36
CA GLY A 29 -1.78 -9.62 -17.66
C GLY A 29 -2.54 -8.28 -17.58
N GLY A 30 -2.77 -7.75 -16.38
CA GLY A 30 -3.35 -6.42 -16.19
C GLY A 30 -2.31 -5.30 -16.32
N VAL A 31 -2.79 -4.05 -16.28
CA VAL A 31 -1.94 -2.83 -16.31
C VAL A 31 -2.06 -2.09 -14.99
N ARG A 32 -0.95 -1.50 -14.53
CA ARG A 32 -0.91 -0.53 -13.43
C ARG A 32 -0.59 0.84 -13.98
N ASN A 33 -1.51 1.78 -13.80
CA ASN A 33 -1.34 3.16 -14.23
C ASN A 33 -0.55 3.94 -13.17
N LEU A 34 0.66 4.39 -13.50
CA LEU A 34 1.42 5.31 -12.67
C LEU A 34 1.27 6.73 -13.19
N GLY A 35 1.07 7.69 -12.28
CA GLY A 35 1.14 9.11 -12.58
C GLY A 35 2.49 9.67 -12.10
N VAL A 36 3.35 10.07 -13.03
CA VAL A 36 4.67 10.64 -12.70
C VAL A 36 4.58 12.16 -12.65
N PRO A 37 4.64 12.78 -11.46
CA PRO A 37 4.65 14.24 -11.33
C PRO A 37 5.96 14.84 -11.85
N THR A 38 5.96 16.14 -12.14
CA THR A 38 7.19 16.88 -12.45
C THR A 38 8.17 16.87 -11.28
N VAL A 39 9.43 17.18 -11.53
CA VAL A 39 10.46 17.27 -10.48
C VAL A 39 10.07 18.31 -9.43
N THR A 40 9.57 19.47 -9.88
CA THR A 40 9.12 20.54 -8.98
C THR A 40 7.94 20.09 -8.11
N ASP A 41 6.94 19.43 -8.70
CA ASP A 41 5.80 18.94 -7.97
C ASP A 41 6.19 17.86 -6.95
N ARG A 42 7.10 16.94 -7.31
CA ARG A 42 7.63 15.94 -6.37
C ARG A 42 8.34 16.58 -5.20
N PHE A 43 9.12 17.64 -5.45
CA PHE A 43 9.81 18.37 -4.40
C PHE A 43 8.82 19.01 -3.41
N ILE A 44 7.78 19.69 -3.92
CA ILE A 44 6.76 20.31 -3.07
C ILE A 44 5.94 19.25 -2.33
N GLN A 45 5.51 18.20 -3.01
CA GLN A 45 4.80 17.07 -2.38
C GLN A 45 5.63 16.43 -1.26
N GLN A 46 6.94 16.28 -1.47
CA GLN A 46 7.84 15.74 -0.45
C GLN A 46 7.95 16.67 0.75
N ALA A 47 8.04 17.98 0.56
CA ALA A 47 8.07 18.94 1.64
C ALA A 47 6.77 18.89 2.47
N ILE A 48 5.60 18.83 1.80
CA ILE A 48 4.30 18.66 2.47
C ILE A 48 4.27 17.34 3.25
N ALA A 49 4.68 16.24 2.63
CA ALA A 49 4.70 14.93 3.28
C ALA A 49 5.59 14.90 4.52
N GLN A 50 6.77 15.55 4.50
CA GLN A 50 7.67 15.65 5.65
C GLN A 50 7.05 16.38 6.84
N VAL A 51 6.27 17.42 6.58
CA VAL A 51 5.59 18.19 7.64
C VAL A 51 4.36 17.46 8.18
N LEU A 52 3.58 16.83 7.30
CA LEU A 52 2.34 16.17 7.70
C LEU A 52 2.56 14.78 8.31
N THR A 53 3.60 14.06 7.91
CA THR A 53 3.85 12.69 8.40
C THR A 53 3.92 12.62 9.93
N PRO A 54 4.71 13.44 10.65
CA PRO A 54 4.75 13.37 12.11
C PRO A 54 3.38 13.62 12.76
N ILE A 55 2.58 14.54 12.19
CA ILE A 55 1.25 14.90 12.72
C ILE A 55 0.27 13.72 12.61
N TYR A 56 0.30 12.99 11.50
CA TYR A 56 -0.58 11.85 11.28
C TYR A 56 -0.04 10.55 11.86
N GLU A 57 1.28 10.43 12.04
CA GLU A 57 1.89 9.24 12.63
C GLU A 57 1.38 8.96 14.04
N GLU A 58 1.07 10.01 14.82
CA GLU A 58 0.45 9.92 16.14
C GLU A 58 -1.01 9.41 16.10
N GLN A 59 -1.67 9.51 14.94
CA GLN A 59 -3.07 9.13 14.78
C GLN A 59 -3.25 7.74 14.12
N PHE A 60 -2.19 7.22 13.50
CA PHE A 60 -2.26 5.93 12.80
C PHE A 60 -2.24 4.77 13.78
N HIS A 61 -3.13 3.81 13.53
CA HIS A 61 -3.21 2.60 14.34
C HIS A 61 -1.88 1.81 14.34
N GLU A 62 -1.57 1.17 15.46
CA GLU A 62 -0.32 0.41 15.62
C GLU A 62 -0.19 -0.78 14.65
N HIS A 63 -1.30 -1.39 14.23
CA HIS A 63 -1.34 -2.49 13.27
C HIS A 63 -1.38 -2.05 11.80
N SER A 64 -1.16 -0.76 11.53
CA SER A 64 -0.93 -0.22 10.19
C SER A 64 0.56 -0.05 9.94
N TYR A 65 1.11 -0.68 8.89
CA TYR A 65 2.55 -0.79 8.66
C TYR A 65 3.05 -0.15 7.35
N GLY A 66 2.22 -0.18 6.29
CA GLY A 66 2.64 0.27 4.97
C GLY A 66 2.88 1.78 4.88
N PHE A 67 3.95 2.19 4.21
CA PHE A 67 4.30 3.60 3.94
C PHE A 67 4.52 4.46 5.20
N ARG A 68 4.86 3.86 6.31
CA ARG A 68 5.11 4.55 7.58
C ARG A 68 6.60 4.47 7.95
N PRO A 69 7.16 5.53 8.59
CA PRO A 69 8.54 5.51 9.07
C PRO A 69 8.72 4.41 10.14
N ASN A 70 9.88 3.77 10.13
CA ASN A 70 10.26 2.71 11.07
C ASN A 70 9.32 1.48 11.11
N ARG A 71 8.43 1.33 10.12
CA ARG A 71 7.54 0.19 9.93
C ARG A 71 7.93 -0.61 8.70
N CYS A 72 7.77 -1.93 8.74
CA CYS A 72 8.13 -2.81 7.62
C CYS A 72 7.19 -4.01 7.50
N ALA A 73 7.26 -4.70 6.36
CA ALA A 73 6.43 -5.87 6.08
C ALA A 73 6.68 -7.02 7.07
N GLN A 74 7.92 -7.18 7.55
CA GLN A 74 8.26 -8.21 8.53
C GLN A 74 7.53 -8.03 9.85
N GLN A 75 7.41 -6.79 10.33
CA GLN A 75 6.62 -6.49 11.54
C GLN A 75 5.15 -6.86 11.35
N ALA A 76 4.56 -6.50 10.20
CA ALA A 76 3.19 -6.87 9.86
C ALA A 76 2.97 -8.39 9.87
N ILE A 77 3.91 -9.16 9.34
CA ILE A 77 3.85 -10.63 9.34
C ILE A 77 3.97 -11.20 10.75
N LEU A 78 4.85 -10.67 11.59
CA LEU A 78 5.01 -11.13 12.97
C LEU A 78 3.73 -10.87 13.78
N THR A 79 3.18 -9.66 13.72
CA THR A 79 1.90 -9.33 14.37
C THR A 79 0.75 -10.22 13.87
N ALA A 80 0.68 -10.49 12.56
CA ALA A 80 -0.32 -11.42 12.04
C ALA A 80 -0.15 -12.84 12.58
N LEU A 81 1.10 -13.33 12.73
CA LEU A 81 1.38 -14.64 13.33
C LEU A 81 0.96 -14.69 14.80
N ASP A 82 1.25 -13.66 15.59
CA ASP A 82 0.86 -13.57 16.98
C ASP A 82 -0.67 -13.69 17.11
N MET A 83 -1.43 -12.91 16.33
CA MET A 83 -2.89 -12.96 16.31
C MET A 83 -3.45 -14.32 15.87
N MET A 84 -2.83 -14.98 14.87
CA MET A 84 -3.21 -16.33 14.43
C MET A 84 -2.96 -17.37 15.54
N ASN A 85 -1.86 -17.24 16.26
CA ASN A 85 -1.48 -18.15 17.35
C ASN A 85 -2.31 -17.93 18.62
N ASP A 86 -2.94 -16.78 18.79
CA ASP A 86 -3.92 -16.48 19.84
C ASP A 86 -5.32 -17.07 19.54
N GLY A 87 -5.43 -17.98 18.58
CA GLY A 87 -6.67 -18.70 18.25
C GLY A 87 -7.55 -18.01 17.21
N ASN A 88 -7.06 -16.94 16.53
CA ASN A 88 -7.78 -16.25 15.46
C ASN A 88 -7.34 -16.80 14.09
N ASP A 89 -7.65 -18.04 13.80
CA ASP A 89 -7.17 -18.79 12.65
C ASP A 89 -8.14 -18.82 11.45
N TRP A 90 -9.07 -17.88 11.39
CA TRP A 90 -9.88 -17.56 10.22
C TRP A 90 -9.56 -16.15 9.73
N ILE A 91 -9.22 -16.03 8.44
CA ILE A 91 -8.72 -14.81 7.85
C ILE A 91 -9.74 -14.22 6.90
N VAL A 92 -10.05 -12.95 7.05
CA VAL A 92 -10.72 -12.13 6.04
C VAL A 92 -9.64 -11.35 5.31
N ASP A 93 -9.36 -11.74 4.08
CA ASP A 93 -8.41 -11.08 3.18
C ASP A 93 -9.16 -10.05 2.33
N ILE A 94 -8.81 -8.77 2.45
CA ILE A 94 -9.49 -7.65 1.81
C ILE A 94 -8.59 -7.06 0.73
N ASP A 95 -9.03 -7.11 -0.53
CA ASP A 95 -8.40 -6.45 -1.68
C ASP A 95 -9.29 -5.28 -2.13
N LEU A 96 -8.76 -4.06 -2.13
CA LEU A 96 -9.47 -2.88 -2.63
C LEU A 96 -9.28 -2.74 -4.14
N GLU A 97 -10.40 -2.55 -4.87
CA GLU A 97 -10.35 -2.41 -6.31
C GLU A 97 -9.80 -1.04 -6.71
N LYS A 98 -8.60 -1.04 -7.33
CA LYS A 98 -7.97 0.19 -7.86
C LYS A 98 -8.00 1.35 -6.85
N PHE A 99 -7.64 1.08 -5.60
CA PHE A 99 -7.77 2.02 -4.49
C PHE A 99 -7.34 3.44 -4.86
N PHE A 100 -6.12 3.62 -5.40
CA PHE A 100 -5.60 4.94 -5.76
C PHE A 100 -6.42 5.65 -6.84
N ASP A 101 -7.10 4.91 -7.72
CA ASP A 101 -7.90 5.46 -8.82
C ASP A 101 -9.34 5.80 -8.38
N THR A 102 -9.78 5.35 -7.20
CA THR A 102 -11.17 5.43 -6.75
C THR A 102 -11.41 6.33 -5.53
N VAL A 103 -10.34 6.86 -4.92
CA VAL A 103 -10.45 7.75 -3.74
C VAL A 103 -11.27 8.99 -4.07
N ASN A 104 -12.35 9.22 -3.33
CA ASN A 104 -13.15 10.43 -3.45
C ASN A 104 -12.42 11.62 -2.82
N HIS A 105 -12.15 12.65 -3.61
CA HIS A 105 -11.38 13.83 -3.19
C HIS A 105 -12.07 14.59 -2.04
N ASP A 106 -13.40 14.77 -2.08
CA ASP A 106 -14.11 15.55 -1.06
C ASP A 106 -14.13 14.81 0.29
N LYS A 107 -14.30 13.48 0.28
CA LYS A 107 -14.19 12.66 1.50
C LYS A 107 -12.78 12.74 2.08
N LEU A 108 -11.76 12.58 1.26
CA LEU A 108 -10.37 12.68 1.70
C LEU A 108 -10.06 14.08 2.26
N MET A 109 -10.47 15.15 1.58
CA MET A 109 -10.28 16.52 2.05
C MET A 109 -11.04 16.80 3.36
N THR A 110 -12.23 16.22 3.53
CA THR A 110 -12.98 16.30 4.78
C THR A 110 -12.22 15.65 5.95
N ILE A 111 -11.62 14.48 5.72
CA ILE A 111 -10.81 13.78 6.74
C ILE A 111 -9.57 14.61 7.08
N ILE A 112 -8.84 15.11 6.07
CA ILE A 112 -7.65 15.95 6.27
C ILE A 112 -8.01 17.22 7.07
N GLY A 113 -9.12 17.86 6.73
CA GLY A 113 -9.60 19.09 7.37
C GLY A 113 -10.00 18.93 8.85
N ARG A 114 -10.15 17.70 9.35
CA ARG A 114 -10.35 17.46 10.79
C ARG A 114 -9.07 17.75 11.59
N THR A 115 -7.91 17.46 11.03
CA THR A 115 -6.60 17.62 11.67
C THR A 115 -5.90 18.89 11.20
N ILE A 116 -5.84 19.15 9.92
CA ILE A 116 -5.15 20.30 9.33
C ILE A 116 -6.14 21.45 9.15
N LYS A 117 -5.85 22.59 9.77
CA LYS A 117 -6.69 23.81 9.71
C LYS A 117 -6.09 24.89 8.82
N ASP A 118 -4.85 24.71 8.36
CA ASP A 118 -4.18 25.63 7.47
C ASP A 118 -4.80 25.58 6.08
N GLY A 119 -5.43 26.68 5.67
CA GLY A 119 -6.12 26.80 4.38
C GLY A 119 -5.18 26.74 3.19
N ASP A 120 -3.91 27.12 3.34
CA ASP A 120 -2.93 27.08 2.26
C ASP A 120 -2.49 25.64 1.99
N VAL A 121 -2.24 24.87 3.06
CA VAL A 121 -1.94 23.45 2.96
C VAL A 121 -3.12 22.67 2.38
N ILE A 122 -4.33 22.92 2.85
CA ILE A 122 -5.57 22.32 2.30
C ILE A 122 -5.72 22.65 0.80
N SER A 123 -5.52 23.92 0.43
CA SER A 123 -5.64 24.35 -0.96
C SER A 123 -4.63 23.67 -1.89
N ILE A 124 -3.37 23.58 -1.48
CA ILE A 124 -2.33 22.94 -2.31
C ILE A 124 -2.53 21.43 -2.44
N ILE A 125 -2.96 20.74 -1.38
CA ILE A 125 -3.30 19.31 -1.45
C ILE A 125 -4.45 19.10 -2.45
N ARG A 126 -5.52 19.90 -2.36
CA ARG A 126 -6.63 19.81 -3.29
C ARG A 126 -6.19 20.06 -4.74
N LYS A 127 -5.31 21.04 -4.99
CA LYS A 127 -4.77 21.31 -6.32
C LYS A 127 -3.99 20.09 -6.87
N TYR A 128 -3.25 19.36 -6.05
CA TYR A 128 -2.57 18.12 -6.47
C TYR A 128 -3.55 16.99 -6.82
N LEU A 129 -4.65 16.87 -6.10
CA LEU A 129 -5.66 15.85 -6.40
C LEU A 129 -6.37 16.10 -7.74
N VAL A 130 -6.59 17.38 -8.11
CA VAL A 130 -7.29 17.78 -9.32
C VAL A 130 -6.36 18.24 -10.46
N SER A 131 -5.05 17.99 -10.35
CA SER A 131 -4.07 18.47 -11.34
C SER A 131 -4.19 17.85 -12.74
N GLY A 132 -4.97 16.78 -12.86
CA GLY A 132 -5.17 16.08 -14.13
C GLY A 132 -4.04 15.11 -14.49
N ILE A 133 -4.23 14.46 -15.61
CA ILE A 133 -3.33 13.41 -16.12
C ILE A 133 -3.03 13.71 -17.58
N MET A 134 -1.76 13.56 -17.99
CA MET A 134 -1.34 13.60 -19.39
C MET A 134 -1.16 12.17 -19.92
N ILE A 135 -1.86 11.86 -20.99
CA ILE A 135 -1.79 10.58 -21.72
C ILE A 135 -1.44 10.92 -23.17
N ASP A 136 -0.31 10.47 -23.65
CA ASP A 136 0.16 10.70 -25.03
C ASP A 136 0.02 12.16 -25.49
N ASP A 137 0.39 13.10 -24.59
CA ASP A 137 0.30 14.55 -24.73
C ASP A 137 -1.14 15.14 -24.75
N GLU A 138 -2.17 14.32 -24.49
CA GLU A 138 -3.53 14.76 -24.25
C GLU A 138 -3.83 14.92 -22.76
N TYR A 139 -4.55 15.99 -22.40
CA TYR A 139 -4.94 16.28 -21.02
C TYR A 139 -6.28 15.65 -20.67
N GLU A 140 -6.32 14.92 -19.56
CA GLU A 140 -7.54 14.40 -18.95
C GLU A 140 -7.73 14.96 -17.54
N ASP A 141 -8.94 15.36 -17.19
CA ASP A 141 -9.29 15.80 -15.84
C ASP A 141 -9.24 14.64 -14.84
N SER A 142 -8.70 14.91 -13.65
CA SER A 142 -8.76 13.97 -12.50
C SER A 142 -9.88 14.40 -11.55
N ILE A 143 -11.03 13.75 -11.67
CA ILE A 143 -12.21 14.02 -10.83
C ILE A 143 -12.18 13.15 -9.56
N VAL A 144 -11.57 11.96 -9.63
CA VAL A 144 -11.42 11.01 -8.56
C VAL A 144 -10.01 10.39 -8.59
N GLY A 145 -9.57 9.87 -7.46
CA GLY A 145 -8.30 9.17 -7.35
C GLY A 145 -7.16 10.06 -6.90
N THR A 146 -6.11 9.41 -6.44
CA THR A 146 -4.82 10.03 -6.12
C THR A 146 -3.79 9.48 -7.11
N PRO A 147 -2.98 10.31 -7.76
CA PRO A 147 -2.00 9.83 -8.73
C PRO A 147 -1.08 8.78 -8.10
N GLN A 148 -1.11 7.54 -8.60
CA GLN A 148 -0.23 6.49 -8.12
C GLN A 148 1.21 6.79 -8.58
N GLY A 149 2.08 7.24 -7.65
CA GLY A 149 3.47 7.62 -7.95
C GLY A 149 3.86 9.03 -7.46
N GLY A 150 2.92 9.83 -6.98
CA GLY A 150 3.22 11.06 -6.25
C GLY A 150 3.79 10.80 -4.86
N ASN A 151 4.71 11.66 -4.39
CA ASN A 151 5.34 11.51 -3.07
C ASN A 151 4.34 11.66 -1.91
N LEU A 152 3.26 12.39 -2.13
CA LEU A 152 2.22 12.62 -1.12
C LEU A 152 1.18 11.48 -1.07
N SER A 153 0.99 10.75 -2.18
CA SER A 153 -0.07 9.74 -2.31
C SER A 153 -0.04 8.63 -1.26
N PRO A 154 1.13 8.11 -0.82
CA PRO A 154 1.18 7.10 0.25
C PRO A 154 0.64 7.61 1.60
N LEU A 155 0.95 8.86 1.95
CA LEU A 155 0.43 9.49 3.18
C LEU A 155 -1.09 9.70 3.08
N LEU A 156 -1.58 10.24 1.95
CA LEU A 156 -3.02 10.44 1.71
C LEU A 156 -3.79 9.12 1.75
N ALA A 157 -3.22 8.05 1.21
CA ALA A 157 -3.76 6.70 1.29
C ALA A 157 -3.93 6.23 2.75
N ASN A 158 -2.88 6.40 3.56
CA ASN A 158 -2.95 6.04 4.98
C ASN A 158 -3.94 6.90 5.75
N ILE A 159 -4.06 8.21 5.47
CA ILE A 159 -5.04 9.09 6.08
C ILE A 159 -6.48 8.60 5.80
N MET A 160 -6.76 8.23 4.55
CA MET A 160 -8.08 7.71 4.15
C MET A 160 -8.38 6.37 4.82
N LEU A 161 -7.42 5.44 4.80
CA LEU A 161 -7.59 4.09 5.34
C LEU A 161 -7.52 4.02 6.87
N ASN A 162 -7.01 5.06 7.54
CA ASN A 162 -7.07 5.15 8.99
C ASN A 162 -8.51 5.22 9.54
N GLU A 163 -9.46 5.67 8.74
CA GLU A 163 -10.89 5.60 9.11
C GLU A 163 -11.39 4.14 9.14
N LEU A 164 -10.85 3.27 8.26
CA LEU A 164 -11.09 1.84 8.32
C LEU A 164 -10.43 1.22 9.55
N ASP A 165 -9.19 1.60 9.86
CA ASP A 165 -8.46 1.12 11.03
C ASP A 165 -9.23 1.43 12.32
N LYS A 166 -9.70 2.68 12.47
CA LYS A 166 -10.54 3.11 13.60
C LYS A 166 -11.86 2.33 13.72
N GLU A 167 -12.49 2.02 12.60
CA GLU A 167 -13.72 1.22 12.60
C GLU A 167 -13.45 -0.22 13.03
N MET A 168 -12.34 -0.82 12.58
CA MET A 168 -11.93 -2.16 13.00
C MET A 168 -11.57 -2.20 14.49
N GLU A 169 -10.83 -1.21 14.98
CA GLU A 169 -10.49 -1.04 16.39
C GLU A 169 -11.75 -0.89 17.26
N LYS A 170 -12.68 -0.01 16.85
CA LYS A 170 -13.98 0.19 17.55
C LYS A 170 -14.78 -1.10 17.69
N ARG A 171 -14.64 -2.03 16.74
CA ARG A 171 -15.30 -3.35 16.74
C ARG A 171 -14.52 -4.41 17.50
N GLY A 172 -13.34 -4.09 18.03
CA GLY A 172 -12.44 -5.04 18.70
C GLY A 172 -11.91 -6.13 17.77
N LEU A 173 -11.68 -5.81 16.49
CA LEU A 173 -11.19 -6.76 15.50
C LEU A 173 -9.66 -6.81 15.52
N ASN A 174 -9.11 -8.03 15.47
CA ASN A 174 -7.70 -8.26 15.23
C ASN A 174 -7.42 -8.10 13.74
N PHE A 175 -6.61 -7.12 13.36
CA PHE A 175 -6.29 -6.86 11.96
C PHE A 175 -4.83 -6.43 11.77
N VAL A 176 -4.34 -6.60 10.56
CA VAL A 176 -3.05 -6.07 10.12
C VAL A 176 -3.24 -5.45 8.74
N ARG A 177 -2.84 -4.20 8.60
CA ARG A 177 -2.89 -3.49 7.32
C ARG A 177 -1.51 -3.06 6.84
N TYR A 178 -1.23 -3.30 5.58
CA TYR A 178 -0.05 -2.80 4.89
C TYR A 178 -0.45 -2.04 3.62
N ALA A 179 -0.52 -0.72 3.70
CA ALA A 179 -1.12 0.13 2.65
C ALA A 179 -2.58 -0.27 2.39
N ASP A 180 -2.91 -0.68 1.18
CA ASP A 180 -4.22 -1.16 0.75
C ASP A 180 -4.47 -2.66 1.02
N ASP A 181 -3.41 -3.45 1.27
CA ASP A 181 -3.54 -4.86 1.68
C ASP A 181 -3.93 -4.96 3.16
N CYS A 182 -5.10 -5.51 3.47
CA CYS A 182 -5.63 -5.65 4.83
C CYS A 182 -6.13 -7.06 5.09
N ILE A 183 -5.73 -7.63 6.22
CA ILE A 183 -6.23 -8.92 6.71
C ILE A 183 -6.83 -8.74 8.11
N ILE A 184 -7.97 -9.42 8.37
CA ILE A 184 -8.62 -9.46 9.68
C ILE A 184 -8.63 -10.91 10.15
N MET A 185 -8.25 -11.15 11.40
CA MET A 185 -8.18 -12.46 12.01
C MET A 185 -9.30 -12.64 13.04
N VAL A 186 -10.01 -13.77 12.97
CA VAL A 186 -11.12 -14.12 13.88
C VAL A 186 -11.12 -15.61 14.22
N GLY A 187 -11.81 -16.00 15.29
CA GLY A 187 -11.79 -17.38 15.80
C GLY A 187 -12.74 -18.36 15.10
N SER A 188 -13.60 -17.92 14.16
CA SER A 188 -14.54 -18.84 13.48
C SER A 188 -14.92 -18.37 12.08
N GLU A 189 -15.27 -19.32 11.20
CA GLU A 189 -15.74 -19.05 9.84
C GLU A 189 -16.99 -18.17 9.82
N MET A 190 -17.93 -18.44 10.71
CA MET A 190 -19.17 -17.68 10.83
C MET A 190 -18.86 -16.21 11.19
N SER A 191 -17.93 -15.99 12.12
CA SER A 191 -17.47 -14.64 12.46
C SER A 191 -16.77 -13.97 11.28
N ALA A 192 -15.90 -14.70 10.55
CA ALA A 192 -15.21 -14.16 9.38
C ALA A 192 -16.18 -13.69 8.30
N ASN A 193 -17.16 -14.50 7.96
CA ASN A 193 -18.19 -14.15 6.98
C ASN A 193 -19.05 -12.95 7.43
N ARG A 194 -19.37 -12.84 8.72
CA ARG A 194 -20.11 -11.70 9.28
C ARG A 194 -19.27 -10.43 9.24
N VAL A 195 -17.99 -10.52 9.65
CA VAL A 195 -17.04 -9.39 9.62
C VAL A 195 -16.83 -8.91 8.20
N MET A 196 -16.58 -9.81 7.25
CA MET A 196 -16.43 -9.50 5.83
C MET A 196 -17.59 -8.66 5.30
N ARG A 197 -18.84 -9.10 5.49
CA ARG A 197 -20.03 -8.35 5.04
C ARG A 197 -20.12 -6.96 5.66
N ASN A 198 -19.85 -6.85 6.95
CA ASN A 198 -19.97 -5.58 7.67
C ASN A 198 -18.87 -4.58 7.32
N ILE A 199 -17.65 -5.07 7.15
CA ILE A 199 -16.49 -4.23 6.76
C ILE A 199 -16.64 -3.80 5.29
N PHE A 200 -17.07 -4.67 4.40
CA PHE A 200 -17.34 -4.32 2.99
C PHE A 200 -18.38 -3.20 2.89
N ARG A 201 -19.49 -3.33 3.62
CA ARG A 201 -20.51 -2.27 3.69
C ARG A 201 -19.92 -0.95 4.18
N PHE A 202 -19.07 -0.97 5.20
CA PHE A 202 -18.42 0.24 5.70
C PHE A 202 -17.49 0.86 4.64
N ILE A 203 -16.67 0.04 3.97
CA ILE A 203 -15.76 0.49 2.90
C ILE A 203 -16.57 1.16 1.77
N GLU A 204 -17.65 0.55 1.33
CA GLU A 204 -18.44 1.05 0.19
C GLU A 204 -19.30 2.25 0.58
N GLU A 205 -20.10 2.16 1.64
CA GLU A 205 -21.04 3.22 2.01
C GLU A 205 -20.37 4.41 2.69
N LYS A 206 -19.43 4.18 3.59
CA LYS A 206 -18.80 5.25 4.37
C LYS A 206 -17.56 5.82 3.69
N LEU A 207 -16.64 4.95 3.25
CA LEU A 207 -15.43 5.43 2.59
C LEU A 207 -15.64 5.72 1.09
N GLY A 208 -16.64 5.09 0.46
CA GLY A 208 -16.90 5.24 -0.99
C GLY A 208 -15.82 4.57 -1.84
N LEU A 209 -15.14 3.59 -1.27
CA LEU A 209 -14.16 2.76 -1.96
C LEU A 209 -14.83 1.49 -2.47
N LYS A 210 -14.20 0.83 -3.45
CA LYS A 210 -14.71 -0.43 -3.99
C LYS A 210 -13.90 -1.62 -3.49
N VAL A 211 -14.59 -2.69 -3.11
CA VAL A 211 -13.94 -3.95 -2.74
C VAL A 211 -13.88 -4.87 -3.96
N ASN A 212 -12.73 -5.49 -4.17
CA ASN A 212 -12.56 -6.50 -5.21
C ASN A 212 -13.12 -7.85 -4.72
N MET A 213 -14.38 -8.11 -5.06
CA MET A 213 -15.10 -9.32 -4.62
C MET A 213 -14.49 -10.63 -5.11
N THR A 214 -13.73 -10.61 -6.21
CA THR A 214 -13.11 -11.83 -6.77
C THR A 214 -11.79 -12.20 -6.09
N LYS A 215 -11.11 -11.22 -5.48
CA LYS A 215 -9.86 -11.45 -4.79
C LYS A 215 -10.01 -11.48 -3.28
N SER A 216 -10.99 -10.74 -2.74
CA SER A 216 -11.29 -10.77 -1.31
C SER A 216 -11.95 -12.09 -0.93
N LYS A 217 -11.48 -12.70 0.16
CA LYS A 217 -11.96 -14.04 0.56
C LYS A 217 -11.84 -14.26 2.06
N VAL A 218 -12.62 -15.24 2.52
CA VAL A 218 -12.43 -15.86 3.83
C VAL A 218 -11.65 -17.16 3.62
N ASP A 219 -10.58 -17.36 4.36
CA ASP A 219 -9.75 -18.56 4.23
C ASP A 219 -9.04 -18.89 5.57
N ARG A 220 -8.42 -20.08 5.64
CA ARG A 220 -7.48 -20.43 6.69
C ARG A 220 -6.09 -19.83 6.42
N PRO A 221 -5.22 -19.67 7.44
CA PRO A 221 -3.85 -19.17 7.24
C PRO A 221 -3.06 -19.90 6.14
N SER A 222 -3.27 -21.21 6.00
CA SER A 222 -2.60 -22.03 4.98
C SER A 222 -2.94 -21.65 3.53
N GLY A 223 -4.10 -21.05 3.30
CA GLY A 223 -4.54 -20.56 1.99
C GLY A 223 -4.21 -19.09 1.73
N LEU A 224 -3.68 -18.38 2.73
CA LEU A 224 -3.35 -16.96 2.64
C LEU A 224 -2.00 -16.73 1.96
N LYS A 225 -1.98 -15.71 1.09
CA LYS A 225 -0.74 -15.07 0.63
C LYS A 225 -0.77 -13.61 1.06
N TYR A 226 0.06 -13.23 2.02
CA TYR A 226 0.15 -11.85 2.51
C TYR A 226 1.58 -11.34 2.41
N LEU A 227 1.80 -10.20 1.80
CA LEU A 227 3.10 -9.56 1.60
C LEU A 227 4.20 -10.51 1.07
N GLY A 228 3.83 -11.43 0.20
CA GLY A 228 4.76 -12.41 -0.37
C GLY A 228 5.01 -13.64 0.48
N PHE A 229 4.53 -13.68 1.71
CA PHE A 229 4.58 -14.84 2.60
C PHE A 229 3.34 -15.71 2.45
N GLY A 230 3.49 -16.99 2.76
CA GLY A 230 2.43 -17.95 3.06
C GLY A 230 2.59 -18.44 4.49
N PHE A 231 1.56 -19.08 5.01
CA PHE A 231 1.52 -19.56 6.39
C PHE A 231 1.31 -21.07 6.44
N TYR A 232 1.74 -21.71 7.49
CA TYR A 232 1.51 -23.12 7.73
C TYR A 232 1.49 -23.39 9.23
N PHE A 233 0.76 -24.44 9.64
CA PHE A 233 0.75 -24.90 11.03
C PHE A 233 1.90 -25.88 11.25
N ASP A 234 2.79 -25.56 12.17
CA ASP A 234 3.85 -26.46 12.61
C ASP A 234 3.32 -27.35 13.72
N THR A 235 3.08 -28.63 13.41
CA THR A 235 2.51 -29.60 14.33
C THR A 235 3.44 -29.92 15.50
N ARG A 236 4.76 -29.73 15.37
CA ARG A 236 5.72 -29.97 16.47
C ARG A 236 5.73 -28.82 17.47
N ALA A 237 5.66 -27.60 16.95
CA ALA A 237 5.65 -26.39 17.77
C ALA A 237 4.22 -25.96 18.19
N HIS A 238 3.17 -26.63 17.65
CA HIS A 238 1.76 -26.27 17.84
C HIS A 238 1.47 -24.80 17.58
N GLN A 239 2.04 -24.23 16.50
CA GLN A 239 1.87 -22.83 16.14
C GLN A 239 1.93 -22.60 14.64
N PHE A 240 1.30 -21.51 14.19
CA PHE A 240 1.47 -21.02 12.83
C PHE A 240 2.84 -20.38 12.64
N LYS A 241 3.44 -20.63 11.49
CA LYS A 241 4.72 -20.06 11.04
C LYS A 241 4.59 -19.50 9.65
N ALA A 242 5.39 -18.48 9.32
CA ALA A 242 5.50 -17.95 7.98
C ALA A 242 6.59 -18.68 7.17
N LYS A 243 6.38 -18.74 5.86
CA LYS A 243 7.39 -19.18 4.87
C LYS A 243 7.24 -18.33 3.60
N PRO A 244 8.25 -18.26 2.73
CA PRO A 244 8.07 -17.66 1.42
C PRO A 244 6.92 -18.35 0.68
N HIS A 245 5.94 -17.59 0.16
CA HIS A 245 4.84 -18.16 -0.61
C HIS A 245 5.35 -18.78 -1.92
N ALA A 246 4.72 -19.87 -2.40
CA ALA A 246 5.14 -20.60 -3.59
C ALA A 246 5.32 -19.70 -4.83
N LYS A 247 4.40 -18.74 -5.05
CA LYS A 247 4.52 -17.75 -6.15
C LYS A 247 5.76 -16.85 -6.00
N SER A 248 6.18 -16.53 -4.77
CA SER A 248 7.39 -15.74 -4.50
C SER A 248 8.65 -16.56 -4.81
N VAL A 249 8.66 -17.84 -4.45
CA VAL A 249 9.76 -18.77 -4.76
C VAL A 249 9.90 -18.97 -6.27
N VAL A 250 8.78 -19.15 -6.99
CA VAL A 250 8.79 -19.26 -8.47
C VAL A 250 9.39 -18.01 -9.12
N LYS A 251 8.98 -16.81 -8.65
CA LYS A 251 9.53 -15.54 -9.14
C LYS A 251 11.03 -15.42 -8.88
N PHE A 252 11.48 -15.80 -7.70
CA PHE A 252 12.91 -15.82 -7.36
C PHE A 252 13.70 -16.77 -8.26
N LYS A 253 13.25 -18.03 -8.43
CA LYS A 253 13.86 -19.01 -9.31
C LYS A 253 13.92 -18.55 -10.76
N LYS A 254 12.84 -17.93 -11.27
CA LYS A 254 12.81 -17.34 -12.61
C LYS A 254 13.90 -16.27 -12.75
N ARG A 255 14.00 -15.34 -11.80
CA ARG A 255 15.01 -14.28 -11.85
C ARG A 255 16.44 -14.81 -11.73
N MET A 256 16.66 -15.84 -10.90
CA MET A 256 17.95 -16.55 -10.84
C MET A 256 18.33 -17.12 -12.20
N LYS A 257 17.39 -17.80 -12.87
CA LYS A 257 17.62 -18.40 -14.20
C LYS A 257 17.96 -17.32 -15.25
N GLU A 258 17.28 -16.18 -15.24
CA GLU A 258 17.59 -15.05 -16.13
C GLU A 258 19.02 -14.54 -15.92
N LEU A 259 19.44 -14.33 -14.66
CA LEU A 259 20.77 -13.82 -14.32
C LEU A 259 21.90 -14.82 -14.58
N THR A 260 21.60 -16.11 -14.61
CA THR A 260 22.57 -17.19 -14.89
C THR A 260 22.56 -17.65 -16.36
N CYS A 261 21.77 -17.01 -17.22
CA CYS A 261 21.69 -17.36 -18.63
C CYS A 261 23.05 -17.20 -19.32
N ARG A 262 23.44 -18.22 -20.10
CA ARG A 262 24.74 -18.25 -20.83
C ARG A 262 24.82 -17.18 -21.92
N SER A 263 23.67 -16.89 -22.57
CA SER A 263 23.58 -15.91 -23.67
C SER A 263 23.51 -14.45 -23.17
N TRP A 264 23.53 -14.22 -21.88
CA TRP A 264 23.57 -12.87 -21.34
C TRP A 264 24.98 -12.28 -21.48
N GLY A 265 25.18 -11.42 -22.48
CA GLY A 265 26.46 -10.85 -22.90
C GLY A 265 27.07 -9.82 -21.95
N VAL A 266 27.20 -10.14 -20.67
CA VAL A 266 27.83 -9.28 -19.65
C VAL A 266 28.97 -10.00 -18.95
N SER A 267 29.89 -9.24 -18.31
CA SER A 267 31.03 -9.79 -17.59
C SER A 267 30.60 -10.69 -16.43
N ASN A 268 31.44 -11.66 -16.06
CA ASN A 268 31.17 -12.53 -14.92
C ASN A 268 31.09 -11.76 -13.60
N SER A 269 31.92 -10.72 -13.42
CA SER A 269 31.88 -9.85 -12.23
C SER A 269 30.52 -9.18 -12.08
N TYR A 270 29.95 -8.65 -13.16
CA TYR A 270 28.61 -8.06 -13.15
C TYR A 270 27.52 -9.09 -12.84
N LYS A 271 27.62 -10.30 -13.40
CA LYS A 271 26.68 -11.39 -13.07
C LYS A 271 26.71 -11.72 -11.58
N VAL A 272 27.90 -11.87 -11.01
CA VAL A 272 28.08 -12.15 -9.56
C VAL A 272 27.50 -11.03 -8.71
N GLU A 273 27.75 -9.78 -9.07
CA GLU A 273 27.17 -8.63 -8.37
C GLU A 273 25.63 -8.69 -8.36
N LYS A 274 25.00 -8.88 -9.52
CA LYS A 274 23.53 -8.97 -9.66
C LYS A 274 22.94 -10.18 -8.92
N LEU A 275 23.62 -11.32 -8.93
CA LEU A 275 23.22 -12.49 -8.16
C LEU A 275 23.28 -12.22 -6.66
N ASN A 276 24.38 -11.61 -6.18
CA ASN A 276 24.51 -11.23 -4.77
C ASN A 276 23.43 -10.24 -4.34
N GLN A 277 23.11 -9.23 -5.16
CA GLN A 277 22.02 -8.29 -4.90
C GLN A 277 20.68 -9.02 -4.78
N LEU A 278 20.37 -9.95 -5.70
CA LEU A 278 19.13 -10.72 -5.69
C LEU A 278 19.04 -11.62 -4.44
N ILE A 279 20.09 -12.39 -4.15
CA ILE A 279 20.13 -13.35 -3.04
C ILE A 279 20.04 -12.62 -1.69
N ARG A 280 20.85 -11.59 -1.50
CA ARG A 280 20.82 -10.79 -0.25
C ARG A 280 19.47 -10.11 -0.04
N GLY A 281 18.89 -9.53 -1.10
CA GLY A 281 17.56 -8.94 -1.04
C GLY A 281 16.48 -9.95 -0.65
N TRP A 282 16.53 -11.16 -1.23
CA TRP A 282 15.63 -12.26 -0.89
C TRP A 282 15.78 -12.71 0.57
N ILE A 283 17.00 -13.01 1.01
CA ILE A 283 17.28 -13.46 2.39
C ILE A 283 16.82 -12.38 3.38
N ASN A 284 17.21 -11.12 3.16
CA ASN A 284 16.83 -10.03 4.06
C ASN A 284 15.31 -9.84 4.18
N TYR A 285 14.58 -10.05 3.10
CA TYR A 285 13.13 -9.92 3.11
C TYR A 285 12.45 -11.10 3.81
N PHE A 286 12.87 -12.33 3.52
CA PHE A 286 12.21 -13.55 4.00
C PHE A 286 12.85 -14.17 5.25
N LYS A 287 13.86 -13.55 5.86
CA LYS A 287 14.62 -14.10 7.01
C LYS A 287 13.78 -14.48 8.24
N ILE A 288 12.59 -13.90 8.39
CA ILE A 288 11.66 -14.24 9.48
C ILE A 288 10.85 -15.50 9.18
N GLY A 289 10.85 -15.97 7.94
CA GLY A 289 10.15 -17.18 7.52
C GLY A 289 11.02 -18.42 7.65
N SER A 290 10.39 -19.57 7.88
CA SER A 290 11.05 -20.87 7.79
C SER A 290 11.41 -21.15 6.33
N MET A 291 12.68 -21.38 6.03
CA MET A 291 13.22 -21.73 4.72
C MET A 291 13.62 -23.21 4.67
#